data_e0a507eec6060b543075ee117f3f162c
#
_entry.id   e0a507eec6060b543075ee117f3f162c
#
_cell.length_a   1.000
_cell.length_b   1.000
_cell.length_c   1.000
_cell.angle_alpha   90.00
_cell.angle_beta   90.00
_cell.angle_gamma   90.00
#
_symmetry.space_group_name_H-M   'P 1'
#
loop_
_entity.id
_entity.type
_entity.pdbx_description
1 polymer ?
#
loop_
_entity_poly.entity_id
_entity_poly.type
_entity_poly.pdbx_seq_one_letter_code
_entity_poly.pdbx_strand_id
1 'polypeptide(L)'
;MKRRVKGFSLVELSLVLLALGLILPGAVIFWQLQERQRVTAVQMDAQQQSRDALLGFLQAHYRLPCPAADTAGVEACSDGAGPRQTGYMPWRTLGLPRPEAGALQYGVFREASVVAPEDRDLAVARDRMSPLRVRTPQPSPKNNDAPNDEAPPIPTAAAALLGVTYSGDDAAPLNPACNAAENPPCPLGVAGAASLIDVCLALNTASQTLTAPAGRLATRMGGNRRSVAFVVAAPGMLDADGDGRRFDGANATARSTDPTFEAPGTAVNSSYDDIVLSASHAELFAELHCGAALSAVSHAHFNAATGAFVLERALYDYRDQLFVAVKLAESDVAAATAGLAGGAAGVADAAKEMLSATADTTMSAGARSFQIGLAAAGIVAAAAGLAAAVYAEIDAIASLAEARRVHDEFKARTTAATNLSSSVNRNTLTADAIGH
;
A
#
# COMPACT_ATOMS: atom_id res chain seq x y z
N MET A 1 33.88 -74.18 -55.44
CA MET A 1 34.41 -74.01 -54.06
C MET A 1 33.32 -74.26 -53.04
N LYS A 2 33.32 -75.42 -52.37
CA LYS A 2 32.36 -75.74 -51.28
C LYS A 2 32.89 -75.12 -49.98
N ARG A 3 32.21 -74.07 -49.48
CA ARG A 3 32.48 -73.53 -48.13
C ARG A 3 32.04 -74.58 -47.09
N ARG A 4 33.01 -75.12 -46.37
CA ARG A 4 32.76 -76.00 -45.22
C ARG A 4 32.16 -75.06 -44.11
N VAL A 5 30.92 -75.26 -43.85
CA VAL A 5 30.27 -74.65 -42.64
C VAL A 5 30.87 -75.41 -41.48
N LYS A 6 31.72 -74.73 -40.70
CA LYS A 6 32.18 -75.25 -39.39
C LYS A 6 31.03 -75.19 -38.44
N GLY A 7 30.51 -76.33 -37.98
CA GLY A 7 29.55 -76.40 -36.92
C GLY A 7 30.13 -75.90 -35.60
N PHE A 8 29.33 -75.24 -34.81
CA PHE A 8 29.70 -74.80 -33.46
C PHE A 8 29.99 -76.03 -32.57
N SER A 9 31.12 -76.00 -31.87
CA SER A 9 31.45 -76.99 -30.86
C SER A 9 30.51 -76.80 -29.64
N LEU A 10 30.12 -77.89 -28.99
CA LEU A 10 29.29 -77.89 -27.79
C LEU A 10 29.89 -77.05 -26.66
N VAL A 11 31.21 -76.95 -26.59
CA VAL A 11 31.99 -76.10 -25.67
C VAL A 11 31.87 -74.63 -26.03
N GLU A 12 31.90 -74.28 -27.30
CA GLU A 12 31.72 -72.91 -27.75
C GLU A 12 30.30 -72.39 -27.44
N LEU A 13 29.28 -73.25 -27.66
CA LEU A 13 27.90 -72.93 -27.33
C LEU A 13 27.70 -72.74 -25.82
N SER A 14 28.34 -73.59 -24.99
CA SER A 14 28.22 -73.48 -23.51
C SER A 14 28.93 -72.19 -22.98
N LEU A 15 30.06 -71.81 -23.57
CA LEU A 15 30.75 -70.57 -23.26
C LEU A 15 29.96 -69.33 -23.64
N VAL A 16 29.31 -69.35 -24.82
CA VAL A 16 28.44 -68.24 -25.28
C VAL A 16 27.18 -68.13 -24.36
N LEU A 17 26.58 -69.26 -23.98
CA LEU A 17 25.45 -69.24 -23.05
C LEU A 17 25.84 -68.73 -21.66
N LEU A 18 27.00 -69.11 -21.17
CA LEU A 18 27.51 -68.66 -19.86
C LEU A 18 27.84 -67.15 -19.92
N ALA A 19 28.45 -66.66 -20.98
CA ALA A 19 28.71 -65.24 -21.21
C ALA A 19 27.40 -64.44 -21.33
N LEU A 20 26.41 -64.91 -22.06
CA LEU A 20 25.07 -64.31 -22.15
C LEU A 20 24.37 -64.33 -20.81
N GLY A 21 24.47 -65.39 -20.04
CA GLY A 21 23.87 -65.52 -18.70
C GLY A 21 24.47 -64.52 -17.68
N LEU A 22 25.72 -64.11 -17.88
CA LEU A 22 26.35 -63.08 -17.05
C LEU A 22 26.06 -61.62 -17.53
N ILE A 23 25.99 -61.42 -18.84
CA ILE A 23 25.79 -60.07 -19.42
C ILE A 23 24.34 -59.63 -19.33
N LEU A 24 23.35 -60.53 -19.56
CA LEU A 24 21.95 -60.17 -19.56
C LEU A 24 21.46 -59.60 -18.24
N PRO A 25 21.74 -60.16 -17.05
CA PRO A 25 21.33 -59.54 -15.77
C PRO A 25 21.96 -58.19 -15.58
N GLY A 26 23.28 -58.02 -15.94
CA GLY A 26 23.94 -56.72 -15.84
C GLY A 26 23.34 -55.67 -16.77
N ALA A 27 22.95 -56.05 -17.99
CA ALA A 27 22.30 -55.16 -18.95
C ALA A 27 20.87 -54.75 -18.46
N VAL A 28 20.13 -55.69 -17.89
CA VAL A 28 18.79 -55.41 -17.32
C VAL A 28 18.89 -54.47 -16.13
N ILE A 29 19.81 -54.70 -15.20
CA ILE A 29 20.04 -53.81 -14.06
C ILE A 29 20.48 -52.43 -14.55
N PHE A 30 21.39 -52.34 -15.50
CA PHE A 30 21.83 -51.06 -16.07
C PHE A 30 20.67 -50.31 -16.70
N TRP A 31 19.84 -50.97 -17.48
CA TRP A 31 18.68 -50.37 -18.13
C TRP A 31 17.64 -49.89 -17.11
N GLN A 32 17.38 -50.67 -16.07
CA GLN A 32 16.48 -50.26 -14.97
C GLN A 32 17.01 -49.03 -14.23
N LEU A 33 18.34 -48.96 -13.97
CA LEU A 33 18.93 -47.76 -13.33
C LEU A 33 18.85 -46.54 -14.25
N GLN A 34 19.06 -46.72 -15.56
CA GLN A 34 18.96 -45.63 -16.52
C GLN A 34 17.49 -45.11 -16.60
N GLU A 35 16.52 -45.99 -16.65
CA GLU A 35 15.11 -45.63 -16.67
C GLU A 35 14.69 -44.91 -15.38
N ARG A 36 15.14 -45.34 -14.22
CA ARG A 36 14.92 -44.64 -12.93
C ARG A 36 15.49 -43.23 -12.98
N GLN A 37 16.74 -43.05 -13.42
CA GLN A 37 17.35 -41.72 -13.54
C GLN A 37 16.56 -40.81 -14.48
N ARG A 38 16.08 -41.36 -15.60
CA ARG A 38 15.29 -40.61 -16.57
C ARG A 38 13.96 -40.14 -15.98
N VAL A 39 13.21 -41.02 -15.32
CA VAL A 39 11.92 -40.69 -14.69
C VAL A 39 12.12 -39.66 -13.59
N THR A 40 13.11 -39.83 -12.72
CA THR A 40 13.45 -38.87 -11.68
C THR A 40 13.81 -37.49 -12.26
N ALA A 41 14.60 -37.45 -13.34
CA ALA A 41 14.95 -36.20 -14.00
C ALA A 41 13.71 -35.47 -14.58
N VAL A 42 12.81 -36.21 -15.24
CA VAL A 42 11.54 -35.65 -15.76
C VAL A 42 10.66 -35.11 -14.65
N GLN A 43 10.59 -35.81 -13.51
CA GLN A 43 9.78 -35.38 -12.37
C GLN A 43 10.37 -34.11 -11.70
N MET A 44 11.69 -34.06 -11.54
CA MET A 44 12.38 -32.86 -11.02
C MET A 44 12.18 -31.66 -11.95
N ASP A 45 12.26 -31.84 -13.26
CA ASP A 45 12.02 -30.79 -14.23
C ASP A 45 10.56 -30.29 -14.17
N ALA A 46 9.59 -31.21 -14.08
CA ALA A 46 8.17 -30.86 -13.90
C ALA A 46 7.92 -30.11 -12.59
N GLN A 47 8.58 -30.47 -11.50
CA GLN A 47 8.50 -29.75 -10.23
C GLN A 47 9.10 -28.34 -10.34
N GLN A 48 10.26 -28.20 -10.99
CA GLN A 48 10.89 -26.90 -11.17
C GLN A 48 10.04 -25.99 -12.07
N GLN A 49 9.53 -26.48 -13.17
CA GLN A 49 8.59 -25.75 -14.03
C GLN A 49 7.32 -25.36 -13.26
N SER A 50 6.82 -26.22 -12.39
CA SER A 50 5.67 -25.93 -11.54
C SER A 50 5.97 -24.83 -10.53
N ARG A 51 7.16 -24.85 -9.91
CA ARG A 51 7.64 -23.77 -9.02
C ARG A 51 7.67 -22.42 -9.73
N ASP A 52 8.30 -22.39 -10.90
CA ASP A 52 8.43 -21.15 -11.69
C ASP A 52 7.07 -20.60 -12.12
N ALA A 53 6.14 -21.49 -12.50
CA ALA A 53 4.77 -21.12 -12.84
C ALA A 53 3.98 -20.61 -11.61
N LEU A 54 4.18 -21.22 -10.43
CA LEU A 54 3.57 -20.77 -9.18
C LEU A 54 4.06 -19.36 -8.81
N LEU A 55 5.35 -19.08 -8.98
CA LEU A 55 5.93 -17.74 -8.74
C LEU A 55 5.41 -16.71 -9.73
N GLY A 56 5.35 -17.06 -11.01
CA GLY A 56 4.76 -16.19 -12.03
C GLY A 56 3.28 -15.88 -11.77
N PHE A 57 2.52 -16.89 -11.36
CA PHE A 57 1.11 -16.72 -11.00
C PHE A 57 0.96 -15.82 -9.76
N LEU A 58 1.79 -16.01 -8.73
CA LEU A 58 1.79 -15.19 -7.52
C LEU A 58 2.07 -13.71 -7.84
N GLN A 59 3.05 -13.44 -8.71
CA GLN A 59 3.38 -12.07 -9.13
C GLN A 59 2.25 -11.42 -9.95
N ALA A 60 1.55 -12.20 -10.77
CA ALA A 60 0.47 -11.70 -11.62
C ALA A 60 -0.85 -11.51 -10.88
N HIS A 61 -1.14 -12.38 -9.90
CA HIS A 61 -2.45 -12.45 -9.22
C HIS A 61 -2.40 -12.12 -7.73
N TYR A 62 -1.22 -11.83 -7.18
CA TYR A 62 -1.00 -11.52 -5.75
C TYR A 62 -1.56 -12.58 -4.80
N ARG A 63 -1.54 -13.83 -5.26
CA ARG A 63 -1.90 -15.04 -4.51
C ARG A 63 -1.30 -16.28 -5.15
N LEU A 64 -1.16 -17.34 -4.41
CA LEU A 64 -0.92 -18.66 -4.97
C LEU A 64 -2.23 -19.26 -5.48
N PRO A 65 -2.21 -20.14 -6.50
CA PRO A 65 -3.43 -20.82 -6.92
C PRO A 65 -3.89 -21.81 -5.84
N CYS A 66 -5.18 -22.05 -5.78
CA CYS A 66 -5.72 -23.14 -4.97
C CYS A 66 -5.37 -24.50 -5.59
N PRO A 67 -5.21 -25.58 -4.78
CA PRO A 67 -5.06 -26.92 -5.32
C PRO A 67 -6.26 -27.33 -6.17
N ALA A 68 -6.02 -28.11 -7.23
CA ALA A 68 -7.10 -28.69 -8.02
C ALA A 68 -7.79 -29.84 -7.26
N ALA A 69 -9.09 -29.99 -7.46
CA ALA A 69 -9.86 -31.05 -6.85
C ALA A 69 -9.57 -32.44 -7.48
N ASP A 70 -9.20 -32.42 -8.75
CA ASP A 70 -8.99 -33.61 -9.57
C ASP A 70 -7.85 -33.41 -10.58
N THR A 71 -7.59 -34.42 -11.38
CA THR A 71 -6.56 -34.40 -12.42
C THR A 71 -6.90 -33.50 -13.62
N ALA A 72 -8.08 -32.87 -13.68
CA ALA A 72 -8.39 -31.88 -14.71
C ALA A 72 -7.55 -30.59 -14.57
N GLY A 73 -6.97 -30.35 -13.40
CA GLY A 73 -5.98 -29.31 -13.18
C GLY A 73 -6.53 -27.88 -13.16
N VAL A 74 -7.82 -27.73 -12.87
CA VAL A 74 -8.44 -26.43 -12.61
C VAL A 74 -8.46 -26.19 -11.10
N GLU A 75 -8.05 -25.01 -10.66
CA GLU A 75 -8.06 -24.68 -9.24
C GLU A 75 -9.46 -24.77 -8.61
N ALA A 76 -9.52 -25.23 -7.36
CA ALA A 76 -10.73 -25.32 -6.57
C ALA A 76 -10.43 -24.91 -5.12
N CYS A 77 -10.86 -23.71 -4.72
CA CYS A 77 -10.46 -23.11 -3.45
C CYS A 77 -11.20 -23.65 -2.22
N SER A 78 -12.25 -24.46 -2.40
CA SER A 78 -13.01 -25.11 -1.33
C SER A 78 -13.17 -26.60 -1.62
N ASP A 79 -13.26 -27.41 -0.57
CA ASP A 79 -13.59 -28.82 -0.64
C ASP A 79 -15.00 -29.15 -0.12
N GLY A 80 -15.81 -28.12 0.10
CA GLY A 80 -17.16 -28.23 0.65
C GLY A 80 -17.20 -28.21 2.19
N ALA A 81 -16.10 -28.56 2.85
CA ALA A 81 -15.97 -28.51 4.31
C ALA A 81 -15.16 -27.28 4.78
N GLY A 82 -14.38 -26.69 3.86
CA GLY A 82 -13.54 -25.54 4.19
C GLY A 82 -12.59 -25.15 3.05
N PRO A 83 -11.56 -24.35 3.36
CA PRO A 83 -10.55 -23.98 2.41
C PRO A 83 -9.68 -25.17 2.03
N ARG A 84 -9.58 -25.46 0.72
CA ARG A 84 -8.75 -26.53 0.20
C ARG A 84 -7.27 -26.16 0.35
N GLN A 85 -6.51 -26.95 1.09
CA GLN A 85 -5.07 -26.75 1.29
C GLN A 85 -4.22 -27.72 0.47
N THR A 86 -4.76 -28.91 0.12
CA THR A 86 -4.04 -29.96 -0.62
C THR A 86 -4.90 -30.51 -1.75
N GLY A 87 -4.25 -31.00 -2.79
CA GLY A 87 -4.89 -31.60 -3.94
C GLY A 87 -3.91 -31.84 -5.08
N TYR A 88 -4.41 -31.88 -6.29
CA TYR A 88 -3.58 -31.98 -7.48
C TYR A 88 -3.00 -30.63 -7.88
N MET A 89 -1.90 -30.66 -8.64
CA MET A 89 -1.35 -29.44 -9.24
C MET A 89 -2.40 -28.78 -10.17
N PRO A 90 -2.69 -27.48 -10.00
CA PRO A 90 -3.63 -26.76 -10.85
C PRO A 90 -2.99 -26.39 -12.21
N TRP A 91 -2.50 -27.41 -12.92
CA TRP A 91 -1.67 -27.26 -14.11
C TRP A 91 -2.35 -26.49 -15.24
N ARG A 92 -3.66 -26.62 -15.39
CA ARG A 92 -4.43 -25.87 -16.40
C ARG A 92 -4.54 -24.39 -16.03
N THR A 93 -4.77 -24.06 -14.77
CA THR A 93 -4.78 -22.68 -14.27
C THR A 93 -3.40 -22.03 -14.45
N LEU A 94 -2.32 -22.80 -14.26
CA LEU A 94 -0.94 -22.35 -14.41
C LEU A 94 -0.43 -22.36 -15.86
N GLY A 95 -1.19 -22.96 -16.79
CA GLY A 95 -0.74 -23.12 -18.18
C GLY A 95 0.39 -24.15 -18.37
N LEU A 96 0.55 -25.07 -17.43
CA LEU A 96 1.58 -26.11 -17.48
C LEU A 96 1.19 -27.26 -18.43
N PRO A 97 2.17 -27.95 -19.04
CA PRO A 97 1.88 -29.11 -19.89
C PRO A 97 1.36 -30.33 -19.08
N ARG A 98 0.42 -31.04 -19.64
CA ARG A 98 0.06 -32.38 -19.22
C ARG A 98 0.88 -33.41 -20.06
N PRO A 99 1.25 -34.61 -19.56
CA PRO A 99 0.74 -35.25 -18.33
C PRO A 99 1.59 -35.02 -17.08
N GLU A 100 2.81 -34.49 -17.20
CA GLU A 100 3.80 -34.48 -16.12
C GLU A 100 3.28 -33.68 -14.92
N ALA A 101 2.80 -32.45 -15.16
CA ALA A 101 2.27 -31.62 -14.09
C ALA A 101 0.97 -32.16 -13.46
N GLY A 102 0.17 -32.89 -14.24
CA GLY A 102 -1.07 -33.54 -13.74
C GLY A 102 -0.81 -34.72 -12.80
N ALA A 103 0.43 -35.17 -12.72
CA ALA A 103 0.85 -36.24 -11.82
C ALA A 103 1.23 -35.74 -10.42
N LEU A 104 1.47 -34.45 -10.29
CA LEU A 104 1.98 -33.84 -9.07
C LEU A 104 0.85 -33.58 -8.06
N GLN A 105 1.18 -33.74 -6.77
CA GLN A 105 0.38 -33.17 -5.69
C GLN A 105 0.87 -31.77 -5.35
N TYR A 106 -0.06 -30.95 -4.90
CA TYR A 106 0.21 -29.56 -4.52
C TYR A 106 -0.47 -29.22 -3.20
N GLY A 107 0.25 -28.49 -2.36
CA GLY A 107 -0.26 -27.92 -1.13
C GLY A 107 0.04 -26.44 -1.05
N VAL A 108 -0.89 -25.65 -0.50
CA VAL A 108 -0.74 -24.22 -0.28
C VAL A 108 -1.15 -23.86 1.15
N PHE A 109 -0.40 -22.96 1.77
CA PHE A 109 -0.69 -22.50 3.13
C PHE A 109 -1.92 -21.60 3.14
N ARG A 110 -2.86 -21.93 4.02
CA ARG A 110 -4.13 -21.22 4.17
C ARG A 110 -4.47 -21.01 5.63
N GLU A 111 -4.44 -19.76 6.07
CA GLU A 111 -4.82 -19.37 7.41
C GLU A 111 -5.52 -18.01 7.33
N ALA A 112 -6.82 -18.03 7.04
CA ALA A 112 -7.63 -16.83 6.97
C ALA A 112 -7.87 -16.24 8.36
N SER A 113 -7.80 -14.91 8.47
CA SER A 113 -8.22 -14.15 9.64
C SER A 113 -9.29 -13.12 9.23
N VAL A 114 -10.20 -12.82 10.14
CA VAL A 114 -11.16 -11.70 9.97
C VAL A 114 -10.44 -10.35 10.03
N VAL A 115 -9.32 -10.30 10.75
CA VAL A 115 -8.45 -9.13 10.86
C VAL A 115 -7.46 -9.14 9.68
N ALA A 116 -7.61 -8.20 8.75
CA ALA A 116 -6.86 -8.20 7.51
C ALA A 116 -5.33 -8.28 7.66
N PRO A 117 -4.66 -7.54 8.59
CA PRO A 117 -3.21 -7.65 8.79
C PRO A 117 -2.75 -9.00 9.36
N GLU A 118 -3.63 -9.75 9.99
CA GLU A 118 -3.33 -11.08 10.57
C GLU A 118 -3.58 -12.22 9.57
N ASP A 119 -4.16 -11.90 8.41
CA ASP A 119 -4.50 -12.89 7.41
C ASP A 119 -3.24 -13.42 6.72
N ARG A 120 -3.05 -14.74 6.82
CA ARG A 120 -1.92 -15.49 6.25
C ARG A 120 -2.37 -16.44 5.13
N ASP A 121 -3.59 -16.28 4.60
CA ASP A 121 -4.08 -17.13 3.50
C ASP A 121 -3.40 -16.72 2.19
N LEU A 122 -2.44 -17.54 1.73
CA LEU A 122 -1.68 -17.26 0.52
C LEU A 122 -2.47 -17.58 -0.77
N ALA A 123 -3.60 -18.28 -0.68
CA ALA A 123 -4.40 -18.60 -1.86
C ALA A 123 -5.55 -17.62 -2.12
N VAL A 124 -5.68 -16.58 -1.31
CA VAL A 124 -6.68 -15.52 -1.50
C VAL A 124 -5.99 -14.19 -1.68
N ALA A 125 -6.29 -13.52 -2.79
CA ALA A 125 -5.89 -12.14 -2.99
C ALA A 125 -6.74 -11.25 -2.08
N ARG A 126 -6.12 -10.61 -1.09
CA ARG A 126 -6.79 -9.78 -0.10
C ARG A 126 -6.00 -8.52 0.18
N ASP A 127 -6.70 -7.40 0.29
CA ASP A 127 -6.12 -6.15 0.77
C ASP A 127 -5.88 -6.23 2.28
N ARG A 128 -4.64 -6.50 2.69
CA ARG A 128 -4.20 -6.59 4.09
C ARG A 128 -3.88 -5.23 4.69
N MET A 129 -3.76 -4.21 3.84
CA MET A 129 -3.58 -2.82 4.23
C MET A 129 -4.91 -2.06 4.40
N SER A 130 -6.05 -2.69 4.16
CA SER A 130 -7.37 -2.02 4.21
C SER A 130 -7.62 -1.21 5.48
N PRO A 131 -7.21 -1.63 6.69
CA PRO A 131 -7.35 -0.82 7.90
C PRO A 131 -6.56 0.49 7.86
N LEU A 132 -5.51 0.58 7.03
CA LEU A 132 -4.69 1.77 6.84
C LEU A 132 -5.23 2.66 5.72
N ARG A 133 -5.86 2.05 4.71
CA ARG A 133 -6.44 2.76 3.56
C ARG A 133 -7.80 3.36 3.87
N VAL A 134 -8.59 2.67 4.69
CA VAL A 134 -9.92 3.11 5.11
C VAL A 134 -9.79 4.04 6.29
N ARG A 135 -9.55 5.31 5.99
CA ARG A 135 -9.56 6.33 7.03
C ARG A 135 -10.77 7.21 6.88
N THR A 136 -11.40 7.44 8.03
CA THR A 136 -12.51 8.38 8.12
C THR A 136 -12.10 9.71 7.48
N PRO A 137 -12.80 10.12 6.42
CA PRO A 137 -12.60 11.43 5.85
C PRO A 137 -12.88 12.46 6.95
N GLN A 138 -11.94 13.38 7.09
CA GLN A 138 -12.28 14.64 7.73
C GLN A 138 -13.12 15.40 6.72
N PRO A 139 -14.37 15.75 7.01
CA PRO A 139 -15.09 16.62 6.12
C PRO A 139 -14.29 17.92 6.00
N SER A 140 -13.98 18.30 4.78
CA SER A 140 -13.47 19.65 4.53
C SER A 140 -14.53 20.63 5.06
N PRO A 141 -14.18 21.57 5.94
CA PRO A 141 -15.15 22.57 6.35
C PRO A 141 -15.61 23.31 5.12
N LYS A 142 -16.83 23.09 4.68
CA LYS A 142 -17.47 23.93 3.69
C LYS A 142 -17.65 25.28 4.32
N ASN A 143 -16.98 26.27 3.79
CA ASN A 143 -17.33 27.65 4.04
C ASN A 143 -18.48 27.99 3.10
N ASN A 144 -19.72 27.78 3.55
CA ASN A 144 -20.93 28.06 2.77
C ASN A 144 -21.16 29.57 2.58
N ASP A 145 -20.32 30.41 3.16
CA ASP A 145 -20.61 31.85 3.27
C ASP A 145 -19.89 32.74 2.24
N ALA A 146 -19.04 32.17 1.39
CA ALA A 146 -18.33 32.96 0.37
C ALA A 146 -18.20 32.17 -0.94
N PRO A 147 -18.92 32.54 -1.98
CA PRO A 147 -18.91 31.84 -3.26
C PRO A 147 -17.58 31.88 -4.04
N ASN A 148 -16.59 32.60 -3.52
CA ASN A 148 -15.28 32.76 -4.17
C ASN A 148 -14.09 32.32 -3.31
N ASP A 149 -14.30 31.79 -2.11
CA ASP A 149 -13.26 31.35 -1.17
C ASP A 149 -13.06 29.83 -1.18
N GLU A 150 -13.20 29.19 -2.31
CA GLU A 150 -12.75 27.83 -2.44
C GLU A 150 -11.24 27.79 -2.30
N ALA A 151 -10.78 27.24 -1.15
CA ALA A 151 -9.40 26.80 -1.07
C ALA A 151 -9.09 25.96 -2.29
N PRO A 152 -7.98 26.21 -3.01
CA PRO A 152 -7.65 25.41 -4.17
C PRO A 152 -7.74 23.93 -3.77
N PRO A 153 -8.44 23.11 -4.54
CA PRO A 153 -8.61 21.71 -4.21
C PRO A 153 -7.24 21.09 -4.05
N ILE A 154 -7.01 20.40 -2.92
CA ILE A 154 -5.83 19.56 -2.79
C ILE A 154 -5.86 18.62 -4.00
N PRO A 155 -4.79 18.54 -4.81
CA PRO A 155 -4.79 17.65 -5.96
C PRO A 155 -5.24 16.26 -5.54
N THR A 156 -6.19 15.68 -6.26
CA THR A 156 -6.82 14.38 -5.91
C THR A 156 -5.76 13.31 -5.63
N ALA A 157 -4.63 13.35 -6.35
CA ALA A 157 -3.48 12.49 -6.11
C ALA A 157 -2.82 12.71 -4.74
N ALA A 158 -2.70 13.96 -4.27
CA ALA A 158 -2.11 14.25 -2.96
C ALA A 158 -3.09 13.94 -1.82
N ALA A 159 -4.38 14.21 -2.00
CA ALA A 159 -5.42 13.86 -1.04
C ALA A 159 -5.45 12.37 -0.75
N ALA A 160 -5.31 11.59 -1.79
CA ALA A 160 -5.36 10.15 -1.72
C ALA A 160 -4.04 9.53 -1.19
N LEU A 161 -2.88 10.07 -1.51
CA LEU A 161 -1.59 9.71 -0.88
C LEU A 161 -1.61 9.95 0.63
N LEU A 162 -2.33 10.96 1.09
CA LEU A 162 -2.46 11.31 2.50
C LEU A 162 -3.61 10.55 3.20
N GLY A 163 -4.32 9.67 2.51
CA GLY A 163 -5.51 9.01 3.03
C GLY A 163 -6.64 9.98 3.41
N VAL A 164 -6.62 11.18 2.80
CA VAL A 164 -7.63 12.20 2.98
C VAL A 164 -8.67 12.02 1.88
N THR A 165 -9.90 11.78 2.27
CA THR A 165 -11.00 11.82 1.33
C THR A 165 -11.45 13.24 1.08
N TYR A 166 -11.49 13.57 -0.15
CA TYR A 166 -12.18 14.74 -0.62
C TYR A 166 -13.69 14.49 -0.55
N SER A 167 -14.34 15.06 0.43
CA SER A 167 -15.79 15.14 0.41
C SER A 167 -16.18 16.47 -0.20
N GLY A 168 -16.17 16.56 -1.51
CA GLY A 168 -17.11 17.43 -2.17
C GLY A 168 -18.52 16.88 -1.94
N ASP A 169 -19.55 17.67 -2.08
CA ASP A 169 -20.95 17.24 -1.88
C ASP A 169 -21.32 16.02 -2.72
N ASP A 170 -20.55 15.73 -3.77
CA ASP A 170 -20.74 14.67 -4.74
C ASP A 170 -19.65 13.59 -4.69
N ALA A 171 -18.64 13.73 -3.85
CA ALA A 171 -17.66 12.68 -3.64
C ALA A 171 -18.26 11.70 -2.65
N ALA A 172 -18.69 10.56 -3.16
CA ALA A 172 -18.84 9.39 -2.33
C ALA A 172 -17.57 9.30 -1.46
N PRO A 173 -17.68 9.13 -0.15
CA PRO A 173 -16.52 8.95 0.69
C PRO A 173 -15.66 7.88 0.05
N LEU A 174 -14.32 8.03 0.07
CA LEU A 174 -13.36 6.96 -0.18
C LEU A 174 -13.57 5.95 0.91
N ASN A 175 -14.52 5.37 0.80
CA ASN A 175 -15.29 4.60 1.64
C ASN A 175 -14.76 3.19 1.75
N PRO A 176 -15.04 2.56 2.88
CA PRO A 176 -15.18 1.13 2.90
C PRO A 176 -16.02 0.56 1.75
N ALA A 177 -16.84 1.37 1.13
CA ALA A 177 -17.55 1.08 -0.10
C ALA A 177 -16.70 1.08 -1.38
N CYS A 178 -15.44 1.38 -1.36
CA CYS A 178 -14.52 0.88 -2.37
C CYS A 178 -14.27 -0.62 -2.18
N ASN A 179 -15.26 -1.33 -1.75
CA ASN A 179 -15.22 -2.75 -1.81
C ASN A 179 -15.47 -3.17 -3.26
N ALA A 180 -14.56 -3.98 -3.78
CA ALA A 180 -14.42 -4.31 -5.20
C ALA A 180 -15.65 -4.98 -5.84
N ALA A 181 -16.72 -5.21 -5.09
CA ALA A 181 -17.93 -5.87 -5.58
C ALA A 181 -19.04 -4.90 -6.01
N GLU A 182 -19.05 -3.66 -5.55
CA GLU A 182 -20.24 -2.81 -5.66
C GLU A 182 -20.01 -1.40 -6.18
N ASN A 183 -18.76 -0.89 -6.30
CA ASN A 183 -18.49 0.48 -6.70
C ASN A 183 -17.35 0.61 -7.71
N PRO A 184 -17.36 1.68 -8.53
CA PRO A 184 -16.26 1.93 -9.43
C PRO A 184 -14.93 2.02 -8.66
N PRO A 185 -13.81 1.62 -9.27
CA PRO A 185 -12.52 1.57 -8.62
C PRO A 185 -12.14 2.93 -8.04
N CYS A 186 -11.66 2.92 -6.81
CA CYS A 186 -11.11 4.09 -6.17
C CYS A 186 -9.93 4.63 -6.95
N PRO A 187 -9.75 5.96 -7.05
CA PRO A 187 -8.80 6.58 -7.97
C PRO A 187 -7.32 6.29 -7.67
N LEU A 188 -7.00 5.62 -6.58
CA LEU A 188 -5.62 5.32 -6.21
C LEU A 188 -5.36 3.86 -5.89
N GLY A 189 -5.52 3.06 -6.89
CA GLY A 189 -5.52 1.64 -6.63
C GLY A 189 -6.81 1.29 -5.91
N VAL A 190 -7.44 0.28 -6.34
CA VAL A 190 -8.72 -0.17 -5.84
C VAL A 190 -8.54 -0.51 -4.37
N ALA A 191 -9.18 0.25 -3.47
CA ALA A 191 -9.29 -0.21 -2.08
C ALA A 191 -9.94 -1.60 -2.14
N GLY A 192 -9.27 -2.60 -1.58
CA GLY A 192 -9.66 -3.99 -1.74
C GLY A 192 -8.97 -4.72 -2.89
N ALA A 193 -8.19 -4.07 -3.74
CA ALA A 193 -7.29 -4.76 -4.66
C ALA A 193 -6.03 -5.19 -3.93
N ALA A 194 -5.77 -6.48 -3.93
CA ALA A 194 -4.52 -7.01 -3.45
C ALA A 194 -3.34 -6.52 -4.29
N SER A 195 -2.21 -6.37 -3.65
CA SER A 195 -0.94 -5.98 -4.26
C SER A 195 0.17 -6.93 -3.81
N LEU A 196 1.36 -6.77 -4.36
CA LEU A 196 2.53 -7.53 -3.88
C LEU A 196 2.83 -7.25 -2.40
N ILE A 197 2.57 -6.03 -1.93
CA ILE A 197 2.77 -5.67 -0.52
C ILE A 197 1.90 -6.52 0.41
N ASP A 198 0.66 -6.79 0.01
CA ASP A 198 -0.25 -7.63 0.80
C ASP A 198 0.23 -9.07 0.92
N VAL A 199 0.84 -9.60 -0.14
CA VAL A 199 1.51 -10.91 -0.12
C VAL A 199 2.71 -10.89 0.81
N CYS A 200 3.54 -9.84 0.72
CA CYS A 200 4.71 -9.67 1.57
C CYS A 200 4.35 -9.59 3.04
N LEU A 201 3.24 -8.92 3.40
CA LEU A 201 2.72 -8.90 4.76
C LEU A 201 2.30 -10.29 5.24
N ALA A 202 1.54 -11.02 4.42
CA ALA A 202 1.14 -12.38 4.75
C ALA A 202 2.35 -13.30 4.99
N LEU A 203 3.37 -13.20 4.14
CA LEU A 203 4.61 -13.96 4.26
C LEU A 203 5.43 -13.54 5.49
N ASN A 204 5.54 -12.24 5.78
CA ASN A 204 6.22 -11.73 6.96
C ASN A 204 5.58 -12.27 8.25
N THR A 205 4.26 -12.15 8.35
CA THR A 205 3.50 -12.63 9.51
C THR A 205 3.57 -14.15 9.64
N ALA A 206 3.49 -14.90 8.53
CA ALA A 206 3.59 -16.37 8.54
C ALA A 206 5.02 -16.86 8.86
N SER A 207 6.07 -16.12 8.47
CA SER A 207 7.46 -16.48 8.74
C SER A 207 7.84 -16.45 10.22
N GLN A 208 7.10 -15.73 11.04
CA GLN A 208 7.31 -15.64 12.49
C GLN A 208 6.98 -16.96 13.20
N THR A 209 6.24 -17.85 12.55
CA THR A 209 5.82 -19.14 13.10
C THR A 209 6.54 -20.27 12.40
N LEU A 210 7.67 -20.73 12.94
CA LEU A 210 8.47 -21.82 12.35
C LEU A 210 7.79 -23.18 12.44
N THR A 211 7.06 -23.42 13.54
CA THR A 211 6.31 -24.67 13.75
C THR A 211 4.91 -24.51 13.18
N ALA A 212 4.52 -25.41 12.30
CA ALA A 212 3.18 -25.36 11.71
C ALA A 212 2.10 -25.64 12.78
N PRO A 213 1.09 -24.77 12.90
CA PRO A 213 -0.10 -25.09 13.68
C PRO A 213 -0.79 -26.36 13.19
N ALA A 214 -1.54 -27.02 14.06
CA ALA A 214 -2.32 -28.17 13.65
C ALA A 214 -3.32 -27.81 12.51
N GLY A 215 -3.43 -28.69 11.52
CA GLY A 215 -4.31 -28.44 10.37
C GLY A 215 -3.83 -27.37 9.40
N ARG A 216 -2.57 -26.94 9.49
CA ARG A 216 -1.94 -26.02 8.52
C ARG A 216 -0.86 -26.73 7.73
N LEU A 217 -0.62 -26.24 6.50
CA LEU A 217 0.37 -26.82 5.60
C LEU A 217 1.73 -26.93 6.26
N ALA A 218 2.29 -28.14 6.22
CA ALA A 218 3.58 -28.43 6.81
C ALA A 218 4.35 -29.45 6.00
N THR A 219 5.66 -29.40 6.12
CA THR A 219 6.54 -30.54 5.84
C THR A 219 7.03 -31.14 7.14
N ARG A 220 7.25 -32.48 7.16
CA ARG A 220 7.79 -33.17 8.33
C ARG A 220 9.13 -33.86 8.02
N MET A 221 10.04 -33.79 8.95
CA MET A 221 11.29 -34.55 8.93
C MET A 221 11.57 -35.05 10.35
N GLY A 222 11.67 -36.36 10.52
CA GLY A 222 11.97 -36.96 11.82
C GLY A 222 11.02 -36.54 12.95
N GLY A 223 9.73 -36.37 12.65
CA GLY A 223 8.70 -35.96 13.63
C GLY A 223 8.52 -34.44 13.79
N ASN A 224 9.45 -33.62 13.32
CA ASN A 224 9.34 -32.17 13.36
C ASN A 224 8.52 -31.64 12.19
N ARG A 225 7.50 -30.83 12.49
CA ARG A 225 6.66 -30.17 11.47
C ARG A 225 7.13 -28.72 11.26
N ARG A 226 7.42 -28.37 10.01
CA ARG A 226 7.78 -27.00 9.62
C ARG A 226 6.69 -26.38 8.76
N SER A 227 6.32 -25.16 9.06
CA SER A 227 5.40 -24.38 8.25
C SER A 227 6.05 -24.01 6.92
N VAL A 228 5.32 -24.17 5.82
CA VAL A 228 5.79 -23.84 4.46
C VAL A 228 4.70 -23.13 3.69
N ALA A 229 5.09 -22.29 2.73
CA ALA A 229 4.17 -21.51 1.91
C ALA A 229 3.47 -22.40 0.87
N PHE A 230 4.21 -23.29 0.24
CA PHE A 230 3.67 -24.29 -0.67
C PHE A 230 4.56 -25.54 -0.73
N VAL A 231 3.95 -26.64 -1.19
CA VAL A 231 4.62 -27.91 -1.44
C VAL A 231 4.20 -28.42 -2.82
N VAL A 232 5.16 -29.00 -3.53
CA VAL A 232 4.92 -29.78 -4.75
C VAL A 232 5.56 -31.15 -4.56
N ALA A 233 4.75 -32.21 -4.57
CA ALA A 233 5.23 -33.58 -4.46
C ALA A 233 5.05 -34.33 -5.79
N ALA A 234 6.09 -35.00 -6.24
CA ALA A 234 6.07 -35.93 -7.35
C ALA A 234 6.12 -37.34 -6.81
N PRO A 235 5.32 -38.26 -7.35
CA PRO A 235 5.37 -39.64 -6.93
C PRO A 235 6.68 -40.31 -7.36
N GLY A 236 7.19 -41.20 -6.55
CA GLY A 236 8.30 -42.04 -6.94
C GLY A 236 7.97 -42.98 -8.10
N MET A 237 8.93 -43.83 -8.48
CA MET A 237 8.71 -44.86 -9.49
C MET A 237 7.97 -46.08 -8.94
N LEU A 238 8.06 -46.28 -7.66
CA LEU A 238 7.58 -47.46 -6.95
C LEU A 238 6.43 -47.05 -6.03
N ASP A 239 5.56 -47.97 -5.75
CA ASP A 239 4.72 -47.98 -4.55
C ASP A 239 5.61 -48.55 -3.44
N ALA A 240 6.44 -47.71 -2.84
CA ALA A 240 7.54 -48.15 -1.99
C ALA A 240 7.02 -48.70 -0.66
N ASP A 241 5.91 -48.17 -0.13
CA ASP A 241 5.27 -48.66 1.09
C ASP A 241 4.26 -49.79 0.83
N GLY A 242 3.95 -50.07 -0.42
CA GLY A 242 3.10 -51.19 -0.83
C GLY A 242 1.61 -51.03 -0.49
N ASP A 243 1.16 -49.78 -0.29
CA ASP A 243 -0.24 -49.46 0.10
C ASP A 243 -1.21 -49.37 -1.10
N GLY A 244 -0.71 -49.51 -2.31
CA GLY A 244 -1.48 -49.44 -3.56
C GLY A 244 -1.77 -47.99 -3.99
N ARG A 245 -1.20 -47.02 -3.34
CA ARG A 245 -1.31 -45.59 -3.67
C ARG A 245 -0.12 -45.16 -4.51
N ARG A 246 -0.27 -44.00 -5.13
CA ARG A 246 0.75 -43.46 -5.99
C ARG A 246 1.85 -42.68 -5.22
N PHE A 247 1.53 -42.23 -4.03
CA PHE A 247 2.41 -41.47 -3.16
C PHE A 247 2.65 -42.23 -1.87
N ASP A 248 3.83 -42.07 -1.30
CA ASP A 248 4.28 -42.79 -0.12
C ASP A 248 4.17 -41.93 1.15
N GLY A 249 4.11 -42.58 2.30
CA GLY A 249 4.25 -41.94 3.62
C GLY A 249 3.24 -40.82 3.88
N ALA A 250 3.73 -39.66 4.31
CA ALA A 250 2.83 -38.51 4.57
C ALA A 250 2.21 -37.95 3.31
N ASN A 251 2.87 -38.07 2.16
CA ASN A 251 2.32 -37.54 0.90
C ASN A 251 1.05 -38.32 0.49
N ALA A 252 1.01 -39.64 0.73
CA ALA A 252 -0.17 -40.48 0.45
C ALA A 252 -1.38 -40.06 1.30
N THR A 253 -1.19 -39.52 2.48
CA THR A 253 -2.23 -39.17 3.45
C THR A 253 -2.52 -37.68 3.58
N ALA A 254 -1.78 -36.84 2.85
CA ALA A 254 -1.95 -35.38 2.89
C ALA A 254 -3.38 -34.97 2.47
N ARG A 255 -4.09 -34.27 3.37
CA ARG A 255 -5.47 -33.79 3.19
C ARG A 255 -5.62 -32.37 3.70
N SER A 256 -6.66 -31.67 3.29
CA SER A 256 -6.92 -30.31 3.75
C SER A 256 -7.09 -30.19 5.28
N THR A 257 -7.49 -31.28 5.96
CA THR A 257 -7.61 -31.36 7.42
C THR A 257 -6.28 -31.67 8.12
N ASP A 258 -5.36 -32.40 7.44
CA ASP A 258 -3.98 -32.63 7.87
C ASP A 258 -3.05 -32.48 6.65
N PRO A 259 -2.74 -31.25 6.27
CA PRO A 259 -1.94 -30.95 5.09
C PRO A 259 -0.44 -31.10 5.38
N THR A 260 -0.03 -32.31 5.69
CA THR A 260 1.36 -32.65 6.03
C THR A 260 1.99 -33.48 4.92
N PHE A 261 3.13 -33.03 4.43
CA PHE A 261 3.96 -33.73 3.44
C PHE A 261 5.29 -34.13 4.05
N GLU A 262 6.00 -35.06 3.42
CA GLU A 262 7.41 -35.30 3.77
C GLU A 262 8.26 -34.09 3.38
N ALA A 263 9.36 -33.87 4.09
CA ALA A 263 10.25 -32.74 3.82
C ALA A 263 11.11 -33.01 2.56
N PRO A 264 11.52 -31.95 1.83
CA PRO A 264 12.55 -32.07 0.82
C PRO A 264 13.80 -32.74 1.38
N GLY A 265 14.40 -33.64 0.61
CA GLY A 265 15.59 -34.38 1.02
C GLY A 265 15.34 -35.53 2.00
N THR A 266 14.08 -35.92 2.24
CA THR A 266 13.77 -37.19 2.89
C THR A 266 14.43 -38.32 2.12
N ALA A 267 15.21 -39.17 2.83
CA ALA A 267 16.01 -40.21 2.18
C ALA A 267 15.11 -41.29 1.57
N VAL A 268 15.38 -41.60 0.31
CA VAL A 268 14.75 -42.75 -0.39
C VAL A 268 15.12 -44.05 0.33
N ASN A 269 14.13 -44.88 0.60
CA ASN A 269 14.26 -46.18 1.29
C ASN A 269 13.23 -47.17 0.76
N SER A 270 13.10 -48.33 1.39
CA SER A 270 12.17 -49.39 0.97
C SER A 270 10.68 -49.07 1.15
N SER A 271 10.37 -47.94 1.80
CA SER A 271 8.99 -47.51 2.07
C SER A 271 8.72 -46.06 1.65
N TYR A 272 9.66 -45.42 0.95
CA TYR A 272 9.52 -44.04 0.50
C TYR A 272 10.43 -43.73 -0.66
N ASP A 273 9.88 -43.32 -1.82
CA ASP A 273 10.67 -42.88 -2.96
C ASP A 273 10.13 -41.58 -3.65
N ASP A 274 9.17 -40.90 -3.04
CA ASP A 274 8.63 -39.64 -3.53
C ASP A 274 9.66 -38.53 -3.53
N ILE A 275 9.51 -37.59 -4.44
CA ILE A 275 10.34 -36.38 -4.54
C ILE A 275 9.48 -35.19 -4.08
N VAL A 276 9.96 -34.43 -3.10
CA VAL A 276 9.25 -33.26 -2.58
C VAL A 276 10.06 -31.99 -2.79
N LEU A 277 9.40 -30.97 -3.29
CA LEU A 277 9.88 -29.59 -3.35
C LEU A 277 8.95 -28.75 -2.48
N SER A 278 9.51 -27.89 -1.64
CA SER A 278 8.72 -26.92 -0.86
C SER A 278 9.42 -25.59 -0.80
N ALA A 279 8.66 -24.53 -0.63
CA ALA A 279 9.18 -23.20 -0.31
C ALA A 279 8.67 -22.78 1.06
N SER A 280 9.58 -22.35 1.93
CA SER A 280 9.22 -21.74 3.20
C SER A 280 8.68 -20.31 2.98
N HIS A 281 7.97 -19.77 3.98
CA HIS A 281 7.50 -18.39 3.93
C HIS A 281 8.67 -17.40 3.82
N ALA A 282 9.76 -17.64 4.57
CA ALA A 282 10.95 -16.79 4.54
C ALA A 282 11.70 -16.86 3.20
N GLU A 283 11.76 -18.03 2.58
CA GLU A 283 12.36 -18.21 1.25
C GLU A 283 11.56 -17.43 0.19
N LEU A 284 10.25 -17.59 0.19
CA LEU A 284 9.37 -16.88 -0.73
C LEU A 284 9.40 -15.35 -0.49
N PHE A 285 9.46 -14.92 0.76
CA PHE A 285 9.64 -13.53 1.15
C PHE A 285 10.94 -12.93 0.57
N ALA A 286 12.03 -13.67 0.65
CA ALA A 286 13.32 -13.25 0.10
C ALA A 286 13.30 -13.22 -1.44
N GLU A 287 12.72 -14.22 -2.08
CA GLU A 287 12.65 -14.36 -3.54
C GLU A 287 11.79 -13.25 -4.20
N LEU A 288 10.72 -12.83 -3.53
CA LEU A 288 9.86 -11.73 -3.95
C LEU A 288 10.44 -10.35 -3.59
N HIS A 289 11.62 -10.28 -3.01
CA HIS A 289 12.24 -9.05 -2.52
C HIS A 289 11.34 -8.25 -1.56
N CYS A 290 10.54 -8.94 -0.76
CA CYS A 290 9.57 -8.35 0.15
C CYS A 290 10.20 -7.37 1.15
N GLY A 291 11.41 -7.64 1.64
CA GLY A 291 12.11 -6.74 2.55
C GLY A 291 12.33 -5.35 1.94
N ALA A 292 12.75 -5.30 0.67
CA ALA A 292 12.93 -4.03 -0.03
C ALA A 292 11.59 -3.33 -0.28
N ALA A 293 10.55 -4.08 -0.66
CA ALA A 293 9.21 -3.55 -0.91
C ALA A 293 8.59 -2.95 0.37
N LEU A 294 8.63 -3.66 1.48
CA LEU A 294 8.12 -3.18 2.77
C LEU A 294 8.92 -1.98 3.30
N SER A 295 10.26 -2.00 3.16
CA SER A 295 11.10 -0.87 3.51
C SER A 295 10.76 0.38 2.70
N ALA A 296 10.52 0.23 1.39
CA ALA A 296 10.10 1.35 0.55
C ALA A 296 8.75 1.95 0.99
N VAL A 297 7.80 1.10 1.40
CA VAL A 297 6.50 1.54 1.93
C VAL A 297 6.68 2.28 3.26
N SER A 298 7.50 1.75 4.19
CA SER A 298 7.81 2.41 5.46
C SER A 298 8.44 3.80 5.22
N HIS A 299 9.42 3.90 4.33
CA HIS A 299 9.99 5.20 3.96
C HIS A 299 8.97 6.15 3.35
N ALA A 300 8.05 5.66 2.51
CA ALA A 300 7.00 6.48 1.94
C ALA A 300 6.05 7.03 3.02
N HIS A 301 5.69 6.19 4.00
CA HIS A 301 4.88 6.59 5.14
C HIS A 301 5.58 7.65 6.01
N PHE A 302 6.86 7.44 6.32
CA PHE A 302 7.66 8.42 7.05
C PHE A 302 7.75 9.76 6.32
N ASN A 303 7.99 9.73 5.02
CA ASN A 303 8.03 10.94 4.19
C ASN A 303 6.67 11.65 4.17
N ALA A 304 5.57 10.91 4.09
CA ALA A 304 4.23 11.47 4.15
C ALA A 304 3.95 12.16 5.51
N ALA A 305 4.33 11.51 6.62
CA ALA A 305 4.20 12.08 7.96
C ALA A 305 5.04 13.36 8.13
N THR A 306 6.29 13.33 7.65
CA THR A 306 7.17 14.49 7.66
C THR A 306 6.62 15.62 6.80
N GLY A 307 6.11 15.30 5.60
CA GLY A 307 5.50 16.29 4.71
C GLY A 307 4.25 16.94 5.34
N ALA A 308 3.40 16.15 5.99
CA ALA A 308 2.23 16.67 6.70
C ALA A 308 2.61 17.60 7.86
N PHE A 309 3.65 17.24 8.61
CA PHE A 309 4.20 18.09 9.68
C PHE A 309 4.77 19.40 9.15
N VAL A 310 5.55 19.36 8.07
CA VAL A 310 6.12 20.56 7.44
C VAL A 310 5.00 21.48 6.94
N LEU A 311 3.97 20.91 6.30
CA LEU A 311 2.80 21.66 5.84
C LEU A 311 2.08 22.32 7.01
N GLU A 312 1.84 21.59 8.09
CA GLU A 312 1.26 22.16 9.32
C GLU A 312 2.05 23.36 9.80
N ARG A 313 3.38 23.25 9.92
CA ARG A 313 4.25 24.36 10.36
C ARG A 313 4.20 25.56 9.42
N ALA A 314 4.26 25.33 8.11
CA ALA A 314 4.15 26.38 7.12
C ALA A 314 2.83 27.16 7.23
N LEU A 315 1.73 26.47 7.51
CA LEU A 315 0.42 27.09 7.69
C LEU A 315 0.36 27.91 9.01
N TYR A 316 0.99 27.47 10.09
CA TYR A 316 1.11 28.25 11.31
C TYR A 316 1.95 29.51 11.09
N ASP A 317 3.10 29.38 10.41
CA ASP A 317 3.95 30.53 10.10
C ASP A 317 3.21 31.57 9.23
N TYR A 318 2.43 31.11 8.26
CA TYR A 318 1.63 32.02 7.44
C TYR A 318 0.51 32.68 8.24
N ARG A 319 -0.17 31.97 9.13
CA ARG A 319 -1.15 32.57 10.06
C ARG A 319 -0.50 33.66 10.91
N ASP A 320 0.69 33.43 11.41
CA ASP A 320 1.41 34.42 12.22
C ASP A 320 1.81 35.64 11.41
N GLN A 321 2.13 35.48 10.11
CA GLN A 321 2.33 36.61 9.18
C GLN A 321 1.02 37.38 8.97
N LEU A 322 -0.12 36.72 8.82
CA LEU A 322 -1.42 37.38 8.74
C LEU A 322 -1.74 38.16 10.04
N PHE A 323 -1.37 37.62 11.20
CA PHE A 323 -1.51 38.32 12.46
C PHE A 323 -0.67 39.62 12.50
N VAL A 324 0.56 39.59 11.96
CA VAL A 324 1.39 40.81 11.81
C VAL A 324 0.69 41.83 10.89
N ALA A 325 0.07 41.34 9.79
CA ALA A 325 -0.70 42.22 8.90
C ALA A 325 -1.87 42.89 9.62
N VAL A 326 -2.57 42.16 10.51
CA VAL A 326 -3.61 42.76 11.36
C VAL A 326 -3.04 43.84 12.29
N LYS A 327 -1.86 43.59 12.87
CA LYS A 327 -1.20 44.60 13.76
C LYS A 327 -0.74 45.86 13.02
N LEU A 328 -0.28 45.69 11.80
CA LEU A 328 0.03 46.82 10.94
C LEU A 328 -1.20 47.64 10.61
N ALA A 329 -2.30 46.97 10.20
CA ALA A 329 -3.55 47.66 9.92
C ALA A 329 -4.16 48.34 11.18
N GLU A 330 -3.99 47.76 12.38
CA GLU A 330 -4.34 48.45 13.65
C GLU A 330 -3.50 49.73 13.88
N SER A 331 -2.21 49.67 13.55
CA SER A 331 -1.33 50.84 13.60
C SER A 331 -1.74 51.94 12.59
N ASP A 332 -2.13 51.52 11.38
CA ASP A 332 -2.59 52.45 10.33
C ASP A 332 -3.90 53.14 10.73
N VAL A 333 -4.85 52.44 11.36
CA VAL A 333 -6.08 53.04 11.93
C VAL A 333 -5.69 54.07 13.01
N ALA A 334 -4.77 53.70 13.90
CA ALA A 334 -4.34 54.63 14.97
C ALA A 334 -3.69 55.89 14.39
N ALA A 335 -2.86 55.75 13.35
CA ALA A 335 -2.24 56.86 12.66
C ALA A 335 -3.26 57.74 11.92
N ALA A 336 -4.23 57.14 11.25
CA ALA A 336 -5.33 57.81 10.57
C ALA A 336 -6.21 58.61 11.56
N THR A 337 -6.54 58.00 12.73
CA THR A 337 -7.27 58.67 13.81
C THR A 337 -6.50 59.86 14.36
N ALA A 338 -5.17 59.74 14.55
CA ALA A 338 -4.33 60.86 14.96
C ALA A 338 -4.30 61.97 13.89
N GLY A 339 -4.24 61.58 12.61
CA GLY A 339 -4.34 62.51 11.48
C GLY A 339 -5.67 63.26 11.45
N LEU A 340 -6.77 62.57 11.73
CA LEU A 340 -8.12 63.17 11.85
C LEU A 340 -8.17 64.19 13.00
N ALA A 341 -7.63 63.87 14.18
CA ALA A 341 -7.55 64.76 15.29
C ALA A 341 -6.69 66.04 14.99
N GLY A 342 -5.55 65.83 14.28
CA GLY A 342 -4.71 66.92 13.80
C GLY A 342 -5.41 67.79 12.76
N GLY A 343 -6.15 67.20 11.82
CA GLY A 343 -6.97 67.90 10.85
C GLY A 343 -8.07 68.75 11.50
N ALA A 344 -8.76 68.18 12.51
CA ALA A 344 -9.78 68.92 13.29
C ALA A 344 -9.19 70.10 14.07
N ALA A 345 -7.99 69.94 14.68
CA ALA A 345 -7.25 71.00 15.33
C ALA A 345 -6.89 72.11 14.35
N GLY A 346 -6.41 71.69 13.15
CA GLY A 346 -6.06 72.65 12.07
C GLY A 346 -7.25 73.52 11.63
N VAL A 347 -8.43 72.92 11.52
CA VAL A 347 -9.67 73.66 11.22
C VAL A 347 -10.01 74.65 12.35
N ALA A 348 -9.88 74.21 13.58
CA ALA A 348 -10.13 75.08 14.74
C ALA A 348 -9.15 76.28 14.81
N ASP A 349 -7.88 76.04 14.54
CA ASP A 349 -6.85 77.07 14.49
C ASP A 349 -7.08 78.03 13.31
N ALA A 350 -7.38 77.57 12.12
CA ALA A 350 -7.75 78.38 10.97
C ALA A 350 -8.99 79.24 11.24
N ALA A 351 -9.97 78.67 11.99
CA ALA A 351 -11.15 79.41 12.40
C ALA A 351 -10.80 80.56 13.40
N LYS A 352 -9.88 80.33 14.37
CA LYS A 352 -9.36 81.34 15.26
C LYS A 352 -8.62 82.42 14.49
N GLU A 353 -7.78 82.09 13.51
CA GLU A 353 -7.11 83.09 12.67
C GLU A 353 -8.10 83.90 11.86
N MET A 354 -9.18 83.34 11.39
CA MET A 354 -10.21 84.09 10.70
C MET A 354 -10.98 85.00 11.65
N LEU A 355 -11.24 84.63 12.86
CA LEU A 355 -11.85 85.46 13.87
C LEU A 355 -10.96 86.61 14.24
N SER A 356 -9.66 86.39 14.40
CA SER A 356 -8.68 87.42 14.70
C SER A 356 -8.51 88.41 13.50
N ALA A 357 -8.42 87.90 12.28
CA ALA A 357 -8.37 88.65 11.05
C ALA A 357 -9.62 89.55 10.87
N THR A 358 -10.77 89.03 11.22
CA THR A 358 -12.03 89.76 11.17
C THR A 358 -12.05 90.88 12.19
N ALA A 359 -11.65 90.59 13.46
CA ALA A 359 -11.53 91.64 14.49
C ALA A 359 -10.54 92.72 14.14
N ASP A 360 -9.35 92.40 13.63
CA ASP A 360 -8.33 93.34 13.17
C ASP A 360 -8.79 94.20 12.02
N THR A 361 -9.59 93.60 11.09
CA THR A 361 -10.15 94.31 9.94
C THR A 361 -11.20 95.33 10.36
N THR A 362 -12.03 94.95 11.32
CA THR A 362 -13.02 95.87 11.88
C THR A 362 -12.37 97.03 12.63
N MET A 363 -11.29 96.81 13.39
CA MET A 363 -10.51 97.85 14.08
C MET A 363 -9.72 98.72 13.13
N SER A 364 -9.28 98.25 11.99
CA SER A 364 -8.47 98.98 11.02
C SER A 364 -9.29 99.65 9.90
N ALA A 365 -10.62 99.72 10.06
CA ALA A 365 -11.56 100.30 9.09
C ALA A 365 -11.37 99.84 7.65
N GLY A 366 -11.15 98.49 7.49
CA GLY A 366 -11.08 97.80 6.19
C GLY A 366 -9.67 97.73 5.57
N ALA A 367 -8.65 98.38 6.14
CA ALA A 367 -7.30 98.41 5.56
C ALA A 367 -6.63 96.98 5.50
N ARG A 368 -7.16 96.01 6.20
CA ARG A 368 -6.59 94.62 6.25
C ARG A 368 -7.56 93.53 5.63
N SER A 369 -8.39 93.92 4.74
CA SER A 369 -9.34 92.96 4.08
C SER A 369 -8.63 91.78 3.40
N PHE A 370 -7.39 91.91 3.00
CA PHE A 370 -6.56 90.86 2.45
C PHE A 370 -6.33 89.71 3.47
N GLN A 371 -6.21 90.05 4.75
CA GLN A 371 -6.00 89.03 5.81
C GLN A 371 -7.22 88.14 5.99
N ILE A 372 -8.42 88.66 5.80
CA ILE A 372 -9.66 87.79 5.82
C ILE A 372 -9.65 86.83 4.64
N GLY A 373 -9.17 87.25 3.44
CA GLY A 373 -9.03 86.37 2.29
C GLY A 373 -8.05 85.18 2.52
N LEU A 374 -6.91 85.51 3.13
CA LEU A 374 -5.91 84.52 3.51
C LEU A 374 -6.46 83.52 4.57
N ALA A 375 -7.10 84.02 5.62
CA ALA A 375 -7.70 83.19 6.66
C ALA A 375 -8.84 82.32 6.12
N ALA A 376 -9.68 82.85 5.21
CA ALA A 376 -10.69 82.06 4.53
C ALA A 376 -10.07 80.94 3.66
N ALA A 377 -8.98 81.23 2.94
CA ALA A 377 -8.25 80.18 2.20
C ALA A 377 -7.60 79.18 3.14
N GLY A 378 -7.16 79.57 4.33
CA GLY A 378 -6.68 78.64 5.38
C GLY A 378 -7.77 77.66 5.87
N ILE A 379 -9.00 78.16 6.11
CA ILE A 379 -10.12 77.28 6.49
C ILE A 379 -10.45 76.27 5.39
N VAL A 380 -10.47 76.72 4.13
CA VAL A 380 -10.73 75.81 3.01
C VAL A 380 -9.65 74.75 2.89
N ALA A 381 -8.39 75.12 3.05
CA ALA A 381 -7.28 74.17 3.03
C ALA A 381 -7.34 73.22 4.22
N ALA A 382 -7.63 73.67 5.43
CA ALA A 382 -7.77 72.90 6.63
C ALA A 382 -8.98 71.92 6.53
N ALA A 383 -10.12 72.40 5.98
CA ALA A 383 -11.29 71.51 5.72
C ALA A 383 -11.00 70.45 4.68
N ALA A 384 -10.25 70.76 3.62
CA ALA A 384 -9.80 69.79 2.64
C ALA A 384 -8.87 68.74 3.26
N GLY A 385 -7.94 69.17 4.15
CA GLY A 385 -7.07 68.29 4.92
C GLY A 385 -7.85 67.37 5.88
N LEU A 386 -8.87 67.91 6.55
CA LEU A 386 -9.75 67.12 7.40
C LEU A 386 -10.55 66.07 6.59
N ALA A 387 -11.09 66.44 5.42
CA ALA A 387 -11.79 65.53 4.53
C ALA A 387 -10.87 64.40 4.06
N ALA A 388 -9.62 64.73 3.68
CA ALA A 388 -8.63 63.70 3.31
C ALA A 388 -8.31 62.78 4.48
N ALA A 389 -8.21 63.29 5.72
CA ALA A 389 -8.01 62.45 6.92
C ALA A 389 -9.20 61.53 7.21
N VAL A 390 -10.44 62.00 7.00
CA VAL A 390 -11.65 61.15 7.12
C VAL A 390 -11.62 59.99 6.11
N TYR A 391 -11.26 60.26 4.84
CA TYR A 391 -11.11 59.19 3.84
C TYR A 391 -10.02 58.19 4.21
N ALA A 392 -8.87 58.69 4.70
CA ALA A 392 -7.78 57.82 5.15
C ALA A 392 -8.19 56.92 6.34
N GLU A 393 -8.98 57.44 7.27
CA GLU A 393 -9.49 56.65 8.40
C GLU A 393 -10.50 55.58 7.94
N ILE A 394 -11.41 55.90 7.03
CA ILE A 394 -12.36 54.94 6.44
C ILE A 394 -11.61 53.81 5.74
N ASP A 395 -10.60 54.16 4.94
CA ASP A 395 -9.79 53.16 4.22
C ASP A 395 -8.98 52.29 5.18
N ALA A 396 -8.37 52.86 6.21
CA ALA A 396 -7.65 52.13 7.23
C ALA A 396 -8.58 51.16 8.03
N ILE A 397 -9.78 51.60 8.37
CA ILE A 397 -10.79 50.74 9.05
C ILE A 397 -11.22 49.59 8.14
N ALA A 398 -11.45 49.83 6.85
CA ALA A 398 -11.79 48.82 5.88
C ALA A 398 -10.64 47.80 5.71
N SER A 399 -9.40 48.26 5.61
CA SER A 399 -8.20 47.42 5.53
C SER A 399 -8.02 46.58 6.77
N LEU A 400 -8.27 47.10 7.97
CA LEU A 400 -8.22 46.36 9.22
C LEU A 400 -9.31 45.27 9.28
N ALA A 401 -10.52 45.60 8.86
CA ALA A 401 -11.62 44.61 8.81
C ALA A 401 -11.29 43.45 7.88
N GLU A 402 -10.71 43.73 6.71
CA GLU A 402 -10.28 42.70 5.76
C GLU A 402 -9.13 41.87 6.32
N ALA A 403 -8.10 42.48 6.89
CA ALA A 403 -6.99 41.77 7.50
C ALA A 403 -7.45 40.80 8.61
N ARG A 404 -8.39 41.25 9.46
CA ARG A 404 -9.00 40.39 10.50
C ARG A 404 -9.79 39.26 9.89
N ARG A 405 -10.61 39.51 8.89
CA ARG A 405 -11.40 38.49 8.20
C ARG A 405 -10.49 37.39 7.66
N VAL A 406 -9.45 37.75 6.92
CA VAL A 406 -8.48 36.80 6.33
C VAL A 406 -7.75 36.01 7.42
N HIS A 407 -7.29 36.68 8.49
CA HIS A 407 -6.63 36.00 9.61
C HIS A 407 -7.55 34.99 10.30
N ASP A 408 -8.80 35.35 10.60
CA ASP A 408 -9.75 34.49 11.32
C ASP A 408 -10.16 33.29 10.45
N GLU A 409 -10.37 33.49 9.17
CA GLU A 409 -10.63 32.42 8.22
C GLU A 409 -9.46 31.44 8.16
N PHE A 410 -8.22 31.95 8.11
CA PHE A 410 -7.04 31.10 8.04
C PHE A 410 -6.80 30.31 9.33
N LYS A 411 -7.25 30.80 10.48
CA LYS A 411 -7.20 30.09 11.76
C LYS A 411 -7.93 28.73 11.72
N ALA A 412 -9.04 28.63 11.00
CA ALA A 412 -9.74 27.37 10.81
C ALA A 412 -8.90 26.36 9.99
N ARG A 413 -8.15 26.84 9.00
CA ARG A 413 -7.27 26.02 8.17
C ARG A 413 -6.09 25.43 8.95
N THR A 414 -5.52 26.17 9.91
CA THR A 414 -4.46 25.61 10.77
C THR A 414 -4.96 24.47 11.64
N THR A 415 -6.19 24.54 12.14
CA THR A 415 -6.80 23.44 12.91
C THR A 415 -6.96 22.19 12.05
N ALA A 416 -7.43 22.36 10.81
CA ALA A 416 -7.53 21.24 9.87
C ALA A 416 -6.15 20.61 9.55
N ALA A 417 -5.12 21.43 9.40
CA ALA A 417 -3.74 20.97 9.16
C ALA A 417 -3.19 20.17 10.35
N THR A 418 -3.43 20.61 11.59
CA THR A 418 -3.05 19.85 12.79
C THR A 418 -3.75 18.49 12.87
N ASN A 419 -5.04 18.47 12.55
CA ASN A 419 -5.81 17.23 12.54
C ASN A 419 -5.26 16.27 11.46
N LEU A 420 -4.92 16.79 10.28
CA LEU A 420 -4.32 16.01 9.21
C LEU A 420 -2.95 15.46 9.62
N SER A 421 -2.04 16.30 10.10
CA SER A 421 -0.71 15.91 10.56
C SER A 421 -0.79 14.83 11.63
N SER A 422 -1.64 15.00 12.64
CA SER A 422 -1.86 14.02 13.70
C SER A 422 -2.44 12.70 13.17
N SER A 423 -3.33 12.76 12.18
CA SER A 423 -3.91 11.58 11.57
C SER A 423 -2.86 10.81 10.75
N VAL A 424 -2.09 11.50 9.92
CA VAL A 424 -1.03 10.88 9.11
C VAL A 424 0.03 10.23 10.00
N ASN A 425 0.48 10.94 11.06
CA ASN A 425 1.47 10.40 11.99
C ASN A 425 0.96 9.14 12.71
N ARG A 426 -0.28 9.15 13.20
CA ARG A 426 -0.88 7.98 13.84
C ARG A 426 -0.98 6.79 12.88
N ASN A 427 -1.27 7.07 11.62
CA ASN A 427 -1.36 6.06 10.58
C ASN A 427 -0.01 5.43 10.29
N THR A 428 1.04 6.23 10.22
CA THR A 428 2.41 5.79 10.06
C THR A 428 2.83 4.88 11.21
N LEU A 429 2.58 5.27 12.45
CA LEU A 429 2.87 4.44 13.63
C LEU A 429 2.08 3.12 13.62
N THR A 430 0.83 3.13 13.14
CA THR A 430 0.05 1.90 13.01
C THR A 430 0.63 1.01 11.93
N ALA A 431 1.07 1.56 10.80
CA ALA A 431 1.73 0.81 9.75
C ALA A 431 3.02 0.15 10.25
N ASP A 432 3.88 0.89 10.94
CA ASP A 432 5.11 0.35 11.53
C ASP A 432 4.83 -0.78 12.54
N ALA A 433 3.78 -0.63 13.35
CA ALA A 433 3.41 -1.63 14.36
C ALA A 433 2.93 -2.96 13.76
N ILE A 434 2.43 -2.98 12.53
CA ILE A 434 2.02 -4.19 11.81
C ILE A 434 3.10 -4.70 10.85
N GLY A 435 4.29 -4.14 10.87
CA GLY A 435 5.47 -4.64 10.16
C GLY A 435 5.62 -4.12 8.74
N HIS A 436 5.18 -2.91 8.49
CA HIS A 436 5.39 -2.19 7.22
C HIS A 436 6.68 -1.41 7.17
#